data_d44342d2991cd06e727c9f56f25df005
#
_entry.id   d44342d2991cd06e727c9f56f25df005
#
_cell.length_a   1.000
_cell.length_b   1.000
_cell.length_c   1.000
_cell.angle_alpha   90.00
_cell.angle_beta   90.00
_cell.angle_gamma   90.00
#
_symmetry.space_group_name_H-M   'P 1'
#
loop_
_entity.id
_entity.type
_entity.pdbx_description
1 polymer ?
#
loop_
_entity_poly.entity_id
_entity_poly.type
_entity_poly.pdbx_seq_one_letter_code
_entity_poly.pdbx_strand_id
1 'polypeptide(L)'
;MLKYVPEMTSVVLEEIPDRLTLAVEVSNCRGNCPGCHSPFLREDVGEELTAEVIGRLVGDNFGVNCFLFLGEGRDPAALLALAAHVRSLGLAVALYSGREDLEDALWEAFDYVKVGPYRAECGPLNARTTNQRLYRALAEGEEAISGAGNAPASGPVITRAGRHFADITARFWRRGIDPLAGGESR
;
A
#
# COMPACT_ATOMS: atom_id res chain seq x y z
N MET A 1 -1.67 -20.36 -2.85
CA MET A 1 -2.32 -20.03 -1.55
C MET A 1 -1.64 -18.80 -0.96
N LEU A 2 -2.40 -17.77 -0.63
CA LEU A 2 -1.94 -16.58 0.09
C LEU A 2 -2.32 -16.70 1.56
N LYS A 3 -1.42 -16.32 2.49
CA LYS A 3 -1.70 -16.31 3.92
C LYS A 3 -1.60 -14.93 4.50
N TYR A 4 -2.35 -14.66 5.55
CA TYR A 4 -2.33 -13.40 6.30
C TYR A 4 -2.31 -13.67 7.80
N VAL A 5 -1.95 -12.68 8.59
CA VAL A 5 -1.91 -12.75 10.05
C VAL A 5 -3.17 -12.07 10.61
N PRO A 6 -4.18 -12.85 11.08
CA PRO A 6 -5.47 -12.30 11.51
C PRO A 6 -5.34 -11.24 12.61
N GLU A 7 -4.46 -11.45 13.58
CA GLU A 7 -4.25 -10.56 14.74
C GLU A 7 -3.65 -9.20 14.35
N MET A 8 -3.11 -9.09 13.13
CA MET A 8 -2.55 -7.85 12.60
C MET A 8 -3.47 -7.16 11.60
N THR A 9 -4.67 -7.71 11.38
CA THR A 9 -5.69 -7.06 10.55
C THR A 9 -6.23 -5.84 11.28
N SER A 10 -6.24 -4.70 10.60
CA SER A 10 -6.66 -3.44 11.22
C SER A 10 -7.32 -2.49 10.21
N VAL A 11 -8.21 -1.63 10.72
CA VAL A 11 -8.74 -0.50 9.96
C VAL A 11 -7.86 0.71 10.23
N VAL A 12 -7.30 1.28 9.17
CA VAL A 12 -6.32 2.36 9.23
C VAL A 12 -6.73 3.54 8.32
N LEU A 13 -6.35 4.76 8.71
CA LEU A 13 -6.63 6.00 7.98
C LEU A 13 -5.39 6.56 7.29
N GLU A 14 -4.20 6.10 7.69
CA GLU A 14 -2.95 6.76 7.31
C GLU A 14 -2.22 6.05 6.16
N GLU A 15 -2.58 4.79 5.85
CA GLU A 15 -1.85 4.03 4.83
C GLU A 15 -2.21 4.43 3.40
N ILE A 16 -3.47 4.70 3.11
CA ILE A 16 -3.90 5.19 1.81
C ILE A 16 -4.59 6.55 2.00
N PRO A 17 -4.05 7.64 1.43
CA PRO A 17 -4.66 8.96 1.57
C PRO A 17 -6.13 8.99 1.15
N ASP A 18 -6.96 9.62 1.98
CA ASP A 18 -8.41 9.80 1.80
C ASP A 18 -9.22 8.48 1.76
N ARG A 19 -8.68 7.39 2.34
CA ARG A 19 -9.35 6.10 2.41
C ARG A 19 -9.47 5.61 3.86
N LEU A 20 -10.61 5.02 4.17
CA LEU A 20 -10.76 4.16 5.33
C LEU A 20 -10.36 2.75 4.88
N THR A 21 -9.17 2.33 5.27
CA THR A 21 -8.51 1.16 4.69
C THR A 21 -8.52 -0.01 5.65
N LEU A 22 -9.00 -1.16 5.19
CA LEU A 22 -8.82 -2.42 5.87
C LEU A 22 -7.50 -3.03 5.39
N ALA A 23 -6.51 -3.09 6.29
CA ALA A 23 -5.17 -3.57 6.01
C ALA A 23 -4.97 -4.99 6.55
N VAL A 24 -4.38 -5.86 5.74
CA VAL A 24 -4.00 -7.23 6.12
C VAL A 24 -2.51 -7.46 5.89
N GLU A 25 -1.83 -7.98 6.90
CA GLU A 25 -0.41 -8.34 6.82
C GLU A 25 -0.27 -9.69 6.12
N VAL A 26 0.34 -9.70 4.94
CA VAL A 26 0.56 -10.91 4.14
C VAL A 26 1.88 -11.56 4.51
N SER A 27 1.84 -12.82 4.90
CA SER A 27 3.03 -13.61 5.22
C SER A 27 3.76 -14.14 3.99
N ASN A 28 4.85 -14.87 4.21
CA ASN A 28 5.73 -15.34 3.14
C ASN A 28 6.37 -14.19 2.34
N CYS A 29 6.69 -13.09 3.00
CA CYS A 29 7.35 -11.94 2.39
C CYS A 29 8.71 -12.35 1.80
N ARG A 30 8.95 -12.01 0.54
CA ARG A 30 10.23 -12.28 -0.15
C ARG A 30 11.30 -11.22 0.14
N GLY A 31 10.93 -10.14 0.81
CA GLY A 31 11.83 -9.04 1.14
C GLY A 31 12.81 -9.41 2.25
N ASN A 32 13.97 -8.79 2.23
CA ASN A 32 14.97 -8.88 3.29
C ASN A 32 15.41 -7.48 3.71
N CYS A 33 14.44 -6.58 3.96
CA CYS A 33 14.73 -5.20 4.33
C CYS A 33 15.46 -5.16 5.68
N PRO A 34 16.65 -4.56 5.76
CA PRO A 34 17.31 -4.33 7.04
C PRO A 34 16.45 -3.42 7.92
N GLY A 35 16.25 -3.79 9.19
CA GLY A 35 15.41 -3.03 10.12
C GLY A 35 13.90 -3.15 9.86
N CYS A 36 13.45 -4.17 9.11
CA CYS A 36 12.04 -4.47 8.96
C CYS A 36 11.39 -4.63 10.34
N HIS A 37 10.28 -3.93 10.59
CA HIS A 37 9.55 -4.01 11.87
C HIS A 37 8.70 -5.29 11.99
N SER A 38 8.44 -6.00 10.88
CA SER A 38 7.68 -7.25 10.85
C SER A 38 8.48 -8.39 10.20
N PRO A 39 9.68 -8.74 10.71
CA PRO A 39 10.55 -9.73 10.07
C PRO A 39 9.96 -11.15 10.07
N PHE A 40 9.07 -11.46 11.01
CA PHE A 40 8.38 -12.75 11.12
C PHE A 40 7.46 -13.03 9.93
N LEU A 41 7.03 -12.01 9.18
CA LEU A 41 6.23 -12.19 7.96
C LEU A 41 7.00 -12.87 6.81
N ARG A 42 8.31 -13.08 6.96
CA ARG A 42 9.10 -13.90 6.02
C ARG A 42 8.81 -15.39 6.15
N GLU A 43 8.31 -15.78 7.32
CA GLU A 43 7.95 -17.15 7.62
C GLU A 43 6.56 -17.51 7.09
N ASP A 44 6.25 -18.80 7.02
CA ASP A 44 4.94 -19.32 6.64
C ASP A 44 4.00 -19.31 7.86
N VAL A 45 3.53 -18.14 8.23
CA VAL A 45 2.68 -17.91 9.42
C VAL A 45 1.29 -17.46 9.04
N GLY A 46 0.37 -17.54 10.01
CA GLY A 46 -1.01 -17.10 9.86
C GLY A 46 -1.91 -18.11 9.16
N GLU A 47 -3.05 -17.62 8.69
CA GLU A 47 -4.13 -18.40 8.10
C GLU A 47 -4.26 -18.15 6.60
N GLU A 48 -4.95 -19.03 5.89
CA GLU A 48 -5.25 -18.83 4.48
C GLU A 48 -6.19 -17.63 4.28
N LEU A 49 -5.78 -16.71 3.42
CA LEU A 49 -6.62 -15.60 2.99
C LEU A 49 -7.44 -16.04 1.77
N THR A 50 -8.75 -16.25 2.00
CA THR A 50 -9.69 -16.63 0.94
C THR A 50 -10.66 -15.50 0.62
N ALA A 51 -11.41 -15.63 -0.48
CA ALA A 51 -12.48 -14.69 -0.81
C ALA A 51 -13.55 -14.60 0.30
N GLU A 52 -13.89 -15.72 0.94
CA GLU A 52 -14.85 -15.77 2.07
C GLU A 52 -14.31 -15.03 3.28
N VAL A 53 -13.02 -15.19 3.60
CA VAL A 53 -12.36 -14.46 4.68
C VAL A 53 -12.40 -12.95 4.40
N ILE A 54 -12.06 -12.53 3.19
CA ILE A 54 -12.13 -11.12 2.79
C ILE A 54 -13.56 -10.58 2.91
N GLY A 55 -14.55 -11.33 2.41
CA GLY A 55 -15.94 -10.92 2.50
C GLY A 55 -16.42 -10.73 3.95
N ARG A 56 -16.02 -11.63 4.86
CA ARG A 56 -16.29 -11.51 6.30
C ARG A 56 -15.60 -10.29 6.90
N LEU A 57 -14.28 -10.14 6.67
CA LEU A 57 -13.51 -9.00 7.19
C LEU A 57 -14.09 -7.66 6.75
N VAL A 58 -14.50 -7.55 5.49
CA VAL A 58 -15.15 -6.33 4.96
C VAL A 58 -16.53 -6.12 5.61
N GLY A 59 -17.31 -7.18 5.76
CA GLY A 59 -18.64 -7.13 6.41
C GLY A 59 -18.59 -6.71 7.88
N ASP A 60 -17.56 -7.16 8.61
CA ASP A 60 -17.37 -6.85 10.02
C ASP A 60 -16.79 -5.43 10.25
N ASN A 61 -16.27 -4.76 9.20
CA ASN A 61 -15.64 -3.45 9.28
C ASN A 61 -16.41 -2.42 8.45
N PHE A 62 -17.53 -1.96 8.98
CA PHE A 62 -18.39 -1.00 8.30
C PHE A 62 -17.69 0.28 7.93
N GLY A 63 -17.93 0.76 6.69
CA GLY A 63 -17.44 2.03 6.18
C GLY A 63 -16.07 1.96 5.50
N VAL A 64 -15.36 0.82 5.54
CA VAL A 64 -14.12 0.66 4.76
C VAL A 64 -14.41 0.80 3.27
N ASN A 65 -13.53 1.51 2.57
CA ASN A 65 -13.66 1.77 1.13
C ASN A 65 -12.39 1.43 0.35
N CYS A 66 -11.39 0.84 1.03
CA CYS A 66 -10.16 0.34 0.46
C CYS A 66 -9.71 -0.91 1.21
N PHE A 67 -9.17 -1.88 0.48
CA PHE A 67 -8.54 -3.07 1.05
C PHE A 67 -7.05 -3.06 0.66
N LEU A 68 -6.17 -3.16 1.66
CA LEU A 68 -4.73 -3.10 1.48
C LEU A 68 -4.07 -4.44 1.82
N PHE A 69 -3.35 -4.97 0.86
CA PHE A 69 -2.43 -6.09 1.06
C PHE A 69 -1.05 -5.52 1.45
N LEU A 70 -0.65 -5.72 2.69
CA LEU A 70 0.70 -5.39 3.18
C LEU A 70 1.63 -6.57 2.91
N GLY A 71 2.13 -6.63 1.68
CA GLY A 71 2.97 -7.69 1.14
C GLY A 71 2.33 -8.45 -0.03
N GLU A 72 3.17 -9.10 -0.82
CA GLU A 72 2.77 -9.86 -2.02
C GLU A 72 2.62 -11.37 -1.75
N GLY A 73 3.23 -11.85 -0.65
CA GLY A 73 3.37 -13.29 -0.43
C GLY A 73 4.21 -13.99 -1.50
N ARG A 74 3.95 -15.26 -1.73
CA ARG A 74 4.67 -16.09 -2.73
C ARG A 74 3.81 -16.62 -3.87
N ASP A 75 2.52 -16.31 -3.85
CA ASP A 75 1.54 -16.78 -4.84
C ASP A 75 0.88 -15.59 -5.55
N PRO A 76 1.50 -15.08 -6.63
CA PRO A 76 0.94 -13.92 -7.35
C PRO A 76 -0.41 -14.23 -8.00
N ALA A 77 -0.68 -15.47 -8.40
CA ALA A 77 -1.98 -15.84 -8.98
C ALA A 77 -3.09 -15.74 -7.93
N ALA A 78 -2.84 -16.23 -6.70
CA ALA A 78 -3.79 -16.08 -5.60
C ALA A 78 -3.98 -14.60 -5.23
N LEU A 79 -2.91 -13.81 -5.17
CA LEU A 79 -2.99 -12.38 -4.90
C LEU A 79 -3.86 -11.64 -5.93
N LEU A 80 -3.66 -11.90 -7.22
CA LEU A 80 -4.44 -11.30 -8.31
C LEU A 80 -5.92 -11.70 -8.23
N ALA A 81 -6.22 -12.98 -7.96
CA ALA A 81 -7.58 -13.46 -7.80
C ALA A 81 -8.31 -12.79 -6.62
N LEU A 82 -7.61 -12.63 -5.47
CA LEU A 82 -8.16 -11.97 -4.30
C LEU A 82 -8.32 -10.46 -4.53
N ALA A 83 -7.40 -9.81 -5.24
CA ALA A 83 -7.53 -8.41 -5.64
C ALA A 83 -8.78 -8.19 -6.52
N ALA A 84 -9.03 -9.08 -7.48
CA ALA A 84 -10.24 -9.04 -8.31
C ALA A 84 -11.51 -9.25 -7.47
N HIS A 85 -11.47 -10.14 -6.48
CA HIS A 85 -12.59 -10.34 -5.56
C HIS A 85 -12.87 -9.08 -4.74
N VAL A 86 -11.86 -8.46 -4.13
CA VAL A 86 -12.01 -7.18 -3.41
C VAL A 86 -12.66 -6.11 -4.28
N ARG A 87 -12.23 -5.99 -5.54
CA ARG A 87 -12.81 -5.05 -6.49
C ARG A 87 -14.28 -5.35 -6.78
N SER A 88 -14.67 -6.63 -6.83
CA SER A 88 -16.07 -7.04 -7.00
C SER A 88 -16.97 -6.64 -5.82
N LEU A 89 -16.39 -6.42 -4.64
CA LEU A 89 -17.09 -5.89 -3.47
C LEU A 89 -17.25 -4.35 -3.51
N GLY A 90 -16.79 -3.68 -4.56
CA GLY A 90 -16.87 -2.22 -4.73
C GLY A 90 -15.81 -1.43 -3.97
N LEU A 91 -14.76 -2.09 -3.49
CA LEU A 91 -13.67 -1.46 -2.76
C LEU A 91 -12.50 -1.11 -3.70
N ALA A 92 -11.79 -0.04 -3.37
CA ALA A 92 -10.47 0.19 -3.96
C ALA A 92 -9.48 -0.86 -3.44
N VAL A 93 -8.52 -1.23 -4.29
CA VAL A 93 -7.54 -2.28 -3.99
C VAL A 93 -6.14 -1.67 -3.93
N ALA A 94 -5.42 -1.93 -2.83
CA ALA A 94 -4.09 -1.41 -2.61
C ALA A 94 -3.08 -2.54 -2.34
N LEU A 95 -1.85 -2.34 -2.79
CA LEU A 95 -0.72 -3.24 -2.56
C LEU A 95 0.48 -2.47 -2.04
N TYR A 96 1.06 -2.92 -0.94
CA TYR A 96 2.38 -2.48 -0.50
C TYR A 96 3.41 -3.57 -0.80
N SER A 97 4.38 -3.22 -1.63
CA SER A 97 5.51 -4.09 -1.97
C SER A 97 6.83 -3.50 -1.49
N GLY A 98 7.73 -4.38 -1.07
CA GLY A 98 9.12 -4.05 -0.80
C GLY A 98 10.02 -4.08 -2.04
N ARG A 99 9.49 -4.35 -3.22
CA ARG A 99 10.24 -4.38 -4.49
C ARG A 99 10.38 -2.98 -5.07
N GLU A 100 11.42 -2.77 -5.87
CA GLU A 100 11.65 -1.48 -6.58
C GLU A 100 10.65 -1.29 -7.74
N ASP A 101 10.22 -2.38 -8.37
CA ASP A 101 9.20 -2.39 -9.42
C ASP A 101 8.44 -3.74 -9.41
N LEU A 102 7.30 -3.78 -10.07
CA LEU A 102 6.40 -4.93 -10.12
C LEU A 102 6.12 -5.35 -11.57
N GLU A 103 5.67 -6.57 -11.73
CA GLU A 103 5.14 -7.07 -12.99
C GLU A 103 3.87 -6.31 -13.40
N ASP A 104 3.66 -6.14 -14.70
CA ASP A 104 2.52 -5.42 -15.28
C ASP A 104 1.17 -5.90 -14.75
N ALA A 105 1.00 -7.21 -14.55
CA ALA A 105 -0.23 -7.78 -14.01
C ALA A 105 -0.59 -7.23 -12.61
N LEU A 106 0.41 -6.93 -11.78
CA LEU A 106 0.19 -6.30 -10.47
C LEU A 106 -0.17 -4.82 -10.62
N TRP A 107 0.47 -4.09 -11.55
CA TRP A 107 0.09 -2.71 -11.83
C TRP A 107 -1.36 -2.61 -12.36
N GLU A 108 -1.80 -3.56 -13.19
CA GLU A 108 -3.19 -3.62 -13.68
C GLU A 108 -4.21 -3.89 -12.58
N ALA A 109 -3.87 -4.78 -11.65
CA ALA A 109 -4.82 -5.28 -10.66
C ALA A 109 -5.10 -4.28 -9.53
N PHE A 110 -4.22 -3.30 -9.27
CA PHE A 110 -4.31 -2.44 -8.11
C PHE A 110 -4.58 -0.98 -8.45
N ASP A 111 -5.35 -0.30 -7.59
CA ASP A 111 -5.66 1.13 -7.71
C ASP A 111 -4.60 1.98 -6.99
N TYR A 112 -3.99 1.41 -5.95
CA TYR A 112 -2.87 1.99 -5.22
C TYR A 112 -1.73 0.99 -5.13
N VAL A 113 -0.53 1.42 -5.49
CA VAL A 113 0.66 0.56 -5.48
C VAL A 113 1.80 1.30 -4.80
N LYS A 114 2.29 0.75 -3.69
CA LYS A 114 3.51 1.24 -3.05
C LYS A 114 4.65 0.30 -3.42
N VAL A 115 5.74 0.87 -3.91
CA VAL A 115 7.00 0.19 -4.23
C VAL A 115 8.17 0.75 -3.43
N GLY A 116 9.24 0.00 -3.37
CA GLY A 116 10.48 0.33 -2.68
C GLY A 116 10.62 -0.38 -1.34
N PRO A 117 11.80 -0.97 -1.05
CA PRO A 117 12.09 -1.58 0.23
C PRO A 117 12.21 -0.50 1.32
N TYR A 118 11.93 -0.88 2.57
CA TYR A 118 12.27 -0.02 3.69
C TYR A 118 13.80 0.11 3.80
N ARG A 119 14.27 1.36 3.93
CA ARG A 119 15.67 1.71 4.17
C ARG A 119 15.73 2.67 5.35
N ALA A 120 16.40 2.25 6.41
CA ALA A 120 16.45 3.03 7.66
C ALA A 120 17.03 4.44 7.46
N GLU A 121 18.03 4.57 6.59
CA GLU A 121 18.66 5.85 6.23
C GLU A 121 17.74 6.79 5.44
N CYS A 122 16.73 6.25 4.78
CA CYS A 122 15.72 7.02 4.04
C CYS A 122 14.46 7.30 4.85
N GLY A 123 14.25 6.54 5.93
CA GLY A 123 13.07 6.64 6.77
C GLY A 123 11.82 5.93 6.21
N PRO A 124 10.70 5.98 6.95
CA PRO A 124 9.43 5.39 6.54
C PRO A 124 8.77 6.17 5.40
N LEU A 125 7.65 5.64 4.87
CA LEU A 125 6.94 6.23 3.73
C LEU A 125 6.52 7.71 3.96
N ASN A 126 6.24 8.09 5.19
CA ASN A 126 5.88 9.46 5.57
C ASN A 126 7.09 10.39 5.80
N ALA A 127 8.32 9.90 5.67
CA ALA A 127 9.50 10.75 5.72
C ALA A 127 9.74 11.42 4.36
N ARG A 128 10.18 12.70 4.36
CA ARG A 128 10.52 13.41 3.12
C ARG A 128 11.71 12.83 2.36
N THR A 129 12.56 12.10 3.07
CA THR A 129 13.76 11.42 2.57
C THR A 129 13.49 10.03 2.03
N THR A 130 12.24 9.54 2.13
CA THR A 130 11.90 8.17 1.77
C THR A 130 12.25 7.81 0.33
N ASN A 131 12.80 6.60 0.14
CA ASN A 131 12.99 5.99 -1.17
C ASN A 131 11.73 5.29 -1.68
N GLN A 132 10.73 5.09 -0.80
CA GLN A 132 9.48 4.43 -1.16
C GLN A 132 8.58 5.39 -1.93
N ARG A 133 7.75 4.85 -2.83
CA ARG A 133 6.79 5.64 -3.61
C ARG A 133 5.42 4.97 -3.57
N LEU A 134 4.39 5.76 -3.28
CA LEU A 134 3.00 5.35 -3.42
C LEU A 134 2.39 5.99 -4.67
N TYR A 135 1.88 5.15 -5.51
CA TYR A 135 1.22 5.53 -6.77
C TYR A 135 -0.28 5.26 -6.68
N ARG A 136 -1.07 6.15 -7.28
CA ARG A 136 -2.50 5.96 -7.49
C ARG A 136 -2.79 5.87 -8.98
N ALA A 137 -3.53 4.85 -9.40
CA ALA A 137 -4.03 4.75 -10.76
C ALA A 137 -4.97 5.92 -11.09
N LEU A 138 -4.78 6.51 -12.25
CA LEU A 138 -5.66 7.54 -12.79
C LEU A 138 -6.80 6.90 -13.59
N ALA A 139 -7.99 7.46 -13.50
CA ALA A 139 -9.09 7.10 -14.39
C ALA A 139 -8.80 7.58 -15.81
N GLU A 140 -9.50 7.01 -16.80
CA GLU A 140 -9.38 7.46 -18.18
C GLU A 140 -9.79 8.93 -18.31
N GLY A 141 -8.91 9.76 -18.86
CA GLY A 141 -9.11 11.22 -18.97
C GLY A 141 -8.87 12.02 -17.68
N GLU A 142 -8.50 11.36 -16.58
CA GLU A 142 -8.12 12.06 -15.35
C GLU A 142 -6.69 12.60 -15.47
N GLU A 143 -6.52 13.89 -15.25
CA GLU A 143 -5.19 14.51 -15.13
C GLU A 143 -4.68 14.43 -13.69
N ALA A 144 -3.38 14.22 -13.53
CA ALA A 144 -2.77 14.32 -12.20
C ALA A 144 -2.95 15.76 -11.68
N ILE A 145 -3.51 15.89 -10.47
CA ILE A 145 -3.75 17.19 -9.87
C ILE A 145 -2.41 17.91 -9.66
N SER A 146 -2.09 18.84 -10.53
CA SER A 146 -1.05 19.83 -10.28
C SER A 146 -1.58 20.75 -9.19
N GLY A 147 -0.91 20.77 -8.03
CA GLY A 147 -1.39 21.39 -6.80
C GLY A 147 -2.00 22.78 -6.95
N ALA A 148 -3.31 22.83 -7.12
CA ALA A 148 -4.10 24.03 -6.93
C ALA A 148 -4.74 23.92 -5.53
N GLY A 149 -4.34 24.78 -4.62
CA GLY A 149 -4.83 24.79 -3.25
C GLY A 149 -3.86 24.17 -2.24
N ASN A 150 -4.33 23.92 -1.02
CA ASN A 150 -3.52 23.40 0.10
C ASN A 150 -3.18 21.89 0.03
N ALA A 151 -3.52 21.18 -1.04
CA ALA A 151 -3.14 19.80 -1.24
C ALA A 151 -1.72 19.73 -1.87
N PRO A 152 -0.82 18.87 -1.37
CA PRO A 152 0.46 18.66 -2.03
C PRO A 152 0.21 18.17 -3.46
N ALA A 153 0.94 18.76 -4.43
CA ALA A 153 0.89 18.34 -5.81
C ALA A 153 1.19 16.84 -5.91
N SER A 154 0.50 16.15 -6.79
CA SER A 154 0.93 14.81 -7.20
C SER A 154 2.33 14.92 -7.79
N GLY A 155 3.20 13.96 -7.47
CA GLY A 155 4.49 13.81 -8.11
C GLY A 155 4.35 13.42 -9.59
N PRO A 156 5.43 12.95 -10.23
CA PRO A 156 5.41 12.57 -11.62
C PRO A 156 4.38 11.47 -11.91
N VAL A 157 3.80 11.53 -13.11
CA VAL A 157 2.96 10.46 -13.64
C VAL A 157 3.85 9.44 -14.33
N ILE A 158 3.65 8.18 -14.03
CA ILE A 158 4.28 7.07 -14.73
C ILE A 158 3.25 6.26 -15.51
N THR A 159 3.69 5.56 -16.54
CA THR A 159 2.85 4.60 -17.28
C THR A 159 3.33 3.18 -16.99
N ARG A 160 2.40 2.33 -16.56
CA ARG A 160 2.61 0.89 -16.33
C ARG A 160 1.40 0.12 -16.86
N ALA A 161 1.64 -0.99 -17.53
CA ALA A 161 0.58 -1.84 -18.09
C ALA A 161 -0.49 -1.06 -18.88
N GLY A 162 -0.11 -0.03 -19.61
CA GLY A 162 -1.05 0.82 -20.37
C GLY A 162 -1.91 1.79 -19.52
N ARG A 163 -1.75 1.79 -18.20
CA ARG A 163 -2.44 2.71 -17.27
C ARG A 163 -1.50 3.83 -16.80
N HIS A 164 -2.06 4.96 -16.46
CA HIS A 164 -1.34 6.09 -15.86
C HIS A 164 -1.46 6.07 -14.35
N PHE A 165 -0.36 6.34 -13.66
CA PHE A 165 -0.28 6.36 -12.21
C PHE A 165 0.37 7.67 -11.74
N ALA A 166 -0.29 8.38 -10.84
CA ALA A 166 0.26 9.55 -10.19
C ALA A 166 1.03 9.17 -8.93
N ASP A 167 2.25 9.66 -8.76
CA ASP A 167 2.96 9.57 -7.48
C ASP A 167 2.28 10.48 -6.46
N ILE A 168 1.71 9.88 -5.43
CA ILE A 168 1.00 10.57 -4.34
C ILE A 168 1.77 10.52 -3.01
N THR A 169 3.03 10.11 -3.02
CA THR A 169 3.87 9.96 -1.81
C THR A 169 3.91 11.24 -0.98
N ALA A 170 3.98 12.40 -1.64
CA ALA A 170 4.02 13.69 -0.95
C ALA A 170 2.79 14.00 -0.10
N ARG A 171 1.67 13.28 -0.28
CA ARG A 171 0.46 13.46 0.54
C ARG A 171 0.63 12.98 1.97
N PHE A 172 1.64 12.14 2.25
CA PHE A 172 2.02 11.73 3.60
C PHE A 172 2.83 12.80 4.34
N TRP A 173 3.44 13.75 3.62
CA TRP A 173 4.30 14.75 4.22
C TRP A 173 3.44 15.87 4.82
N ARG A 174 3.00 15.68 6.05
CA ARG A 174 2.23 16.70 6.77
C ARG A 174 3.08 17.96 6.95
N ARG A 175 2.50 19.12 6.63
CA ARG A 175 3.14 20.40 6.90
C ARG A 175 3.35 20.54 8.43
N GLY A 176 4.58 20.61 8.87
CA GLY A 176 4.96 21.03 10.22
C GLY A 176 5.24 19.96 11.27
N ILE A 177 5.19 18.66 10.91
CA ILE A 177 5.71 17.62 11.80
C ILE A 177 6.85 16.93 11.06
N ASP A 178 8.06 17.48 11.18
CA ASP A 178 9.29 16.76 10.85
C ASP A 178 9.70 15.98 12.10
N PRO A 179 9.54 14.65 12.13
CA PRO A 179 9.93 13.85 13.29
C PRO A 179 11.44 13.88 13.56
N LEU A 180 12.24 14.38 12.60
CA LEU A 180 13.69 14.53 12.74
C LEU A 180 14.11 15.96 13.10
N ALA A 181 13.23 16.94 13.11
CA ALA A 181 13.52 18.31 13.55
C ALA A 181 13.54 18.48 15.09
N GLY A 182 13.29 17.41 15.85
CA GLY A 182 13.27 17.40 17.32
C GLY A 182 14.58 17.03 18.00
N GLY A 183 15.70 17.03 17.26
CA GLY A 183 17.03 16.63 17.77
C GLY A 183 18.01 17.78 17.97
N GLU A 184 17.58 18.93 18.56
CA GLU A 184 18.54 19.89 19.10
C GLU A 184 18.05 20.52 20.39
N SER A 185 18.88 20.30 21.40
CA SER A 185 19.09 21.11 22.62
C SER A 185 18.02 21.08 23.74
N ARG A 186 18.31 20.37 24.83
CA ARG A 186 18.88 21.05 26.03
C ARG A 186 19.44 20.02 27.00
#